data_70fb5b3fe8544a9592a92d193181fa7e
#
_entry.id   70fb5b3fe8544a9592a92d193181fa7e
#
_cell.length_a   1.000
_cell.length_b   1.000
_cell.length_c   1.000
_cell.angle_alpha   90.00
_cell.angle_beta   90.00
_cell.angle_gamma   90.00
#
_symmetry.space_group_name_H-M   'P 1'
#
loop_
_entity.id
_entity.type
_entity.pdbx_description
1 polymer ?
#
loop_
_entity_poly.entity_id
_entity_poly.type
_entity_poly.pdbx_seq_one_letter_code
_entity_poly.pdbx_strand_id
1 'polypeptide(L)'
;MRRFYLHTRHNGTFYAEIVDPQTGTKLTARSTGTKNRDEALLIIAEWLKHGIPTGKVRKPRTLEIAAGIENIMKAIRRAELNSDDALRIVQLLKDRNLIDINAVKPGKGTVLFSEFLEEFWDYDASPYIREKLAHGHSIGKRHCYESMSRLNKYWQPAFNDRRLNSITRQDLKEFSLSLADNGLASATINKVMAVGTTCLSWAFREGFISSDPTVGLASFTGETKKRGVLTPQEAQVLFASCWKDKRAYTASLLACTTGMRSGEVLALKREDIGERVLNIRHSWSAYDGLKSPKNGEARRVPLLPEVRGKLLELAGENPHGSDGFIFYGNLADKPVDRSVILDGLQWALSDIGINAQARGIVFHSWRHYYAARMADRMTADKVSRITGHKSRAIFEGYADHITEENLAEVGKIGAEVFGNILQFRKGA
;
A
#
# COMPACT_ATOMS: atom_id res chain seq x y z
N MET A 1 62.76 16.45 10.13
CA MET A 1 63.90 15.60 9.73
C MET A 1 63.39 14.63 8.65
N ARG A 2 64.12 14.45 7.53
CA ARG A 2 63.71 13.51 6.49
C ARG A 2 63.89 12.08 6.99
N ARG A 3 62.85 11.22 6.90
CA ARG A 3 62.85 9.87 7.39
C ARG A 3 63.50 8.87 6.40
N PHE A 4 63.61 9.23 5.13
CA PHE A 4 64.25 8.41 4.08
C PHE A 4 64.75 9.27 2.92
N TYR A 5 65.65 8.67 2.10
CA TYR A 5 66.08 9.17 0.81
C TYR A 5 65.79 8.14 -0.26
N LEU A 6 65.26 8.55 -1.41
CA LEU A 6 64.90 7.70 -2.54
C LEU A 6 65.73 8.11 -3.76
N HIS A 7 66.39 7.17 -4.39
CA HIS A 7 67.19 7.38 -5.61
C HIS A 7 67.10 6.17 -6.53
N THR A 8 67.40 6.39 -7.84
CA THR A 8 67.42 5.34 -8.86
C THR A 8 68.85 4.94 -9.17
N ARG A 9 69.10 3.64 -9.50
CA ARG A 9 70.36 3.17 -10.04
C ARG A 9 70.26 2.98 -11.56
N HIS A 10 71.43 2.69 -12.24
CA HIS A 10 71.53 2.53 -13.69
C HIS A 10 70.52 1.59 -14.34
N ASN A 11 70.00 0.61 -13.61
CA ASN A 11 68.97 -0.34 -14.05
C ASN A 11 67.55 0.23 -13.94
N GLY A 12 67.36 1.48 -13.50
CA GLY A 12 66.09 2.15 -13.30
C GLY A 12 65.34 1.73 -12.04
N THR A 13 65.87 0.85 -11.21
CA THR A 13 65.23 0.40 -9.96
C THR A 13 65.44 1.43 -8.85
N PHE A 14 64.39 1.72 -8.08
CA PHE A 14 64.46 2.60 -6.90
C PHE A 14 65.11 1.90 -5.71
N TYR A 15 65.96 2.66 -5.04
CA TYR A 15 66.66 2.29 -3.78
C TYR A 15 66.31 3.32 -2.71
N ALA A 16 66.10 2.87 -1.49
CA ALA A 16 65.82 3.72 -0.36
C ALA A 16 66.87 3.58 0.74
N GLU A 17 67.29 4.73 1.30
CA GLU A 17 68.06 4.83 2.54
C GLU A 17 67.11 5.35 3.63
N ILE A 18 66.86 4.54 4.64
CA ILE A 18 66.06 4.94 5.80
C ILE A 18 66.97 5.58 6.82
N VAL A 19 66.50 6.66 7.44
CA VAL A 19 67.19 7.33 8.54
C VAL A 19 66.70 6.77 9.85
N ASP A 20 67.64 6.28 10.66
CA ASP A 20 67.37 5.79 12.01
C ASP A 20 66.84 6.96 12.86
N PRO A 21 65.63 6.89 13.45
CA PRO A 21 65.06 7.98 14.21
C PRO A 21 65.77 8.27 15.53
N GLN A 22 66.54 7.31 16.06
CA GLN A 22 67.28 7.49 17.32
C GLN A 22 68.68 8.09 17.13
N THR A 23 69.39 7.64 16.09
CA THR A 23 70.77 8.02 15.86
C THR A 23 70.94 9.09 14.79
N GLY A 24 69.92 9.33 13.96
CA GLY A 24 69.97 10.23 12.82
C GLY A 24 70.87 9.74 11.67
N THR A 25 71.44 8.53 11.77
CA THR A 25 72.30 7.97 10.75
C THR A 25 71.51 7.31 9.60
N LYS A 26 72.08 7.37 8.39
CA LYS A 26 71.50 6.72 7.23
C LYS A 26 71.85 5.22 7.24
N LEU A 27 70.83 4.38 7.17
CA LEU A 27 71.03 2.93 7.01
C LEU A 27 71.42 2.61 5.56
N THR A 28 72.07 1.47 5.35
CA THR A 28 72.53 1.01 4.02
C THR A 28 71.35 0.99 3.00
N ALA A 29 71.60 1.57 1.82
CA ALA A 29 70.63 1.62 0.75
C ALA A 29 70.10 0.25 0.35
N ARG A 30 68.80 0.08 0.35
CA ARG A 30 68.08 -1.17 -0.01
C ARG A 30 67.24 -0.96 -1.27
N SER A 31 67.25 -1.98 -2.13
CA SER A 31 66.41 -2.01 -3.33
C SER A 31 64.93 -2.21 -2.96
N THR A 32 64.08 -1.40 -3.50
CA THR A 32 62.61 -1.57 -3.41
C THR A 32 62.09 -2.63 -4.38
N GLY A 33 62.94 -3.10 -5.33
CA GLY A 33 62.57 -4.11 -6.32
C GLY A 33 61.65 -3.60 -7.44
N THR A 34 61.31 -2.30 -7.46
CA THR A 34 60.44 -1.71 -8.47
C THR A 34 61.10 -0.52 -9.20
N LYS A 35 60.63 -0.28 -10.45
CA LYS A 35 60.99 0.88 -11.28
C LYS A 35 59.94 1.97 -11.22
N ASN A 36 58.84 1.74 -10.51
CA ASN A 36 57.75 2.71 -10.32
C ASN A 36 57.97 3.45 -8.99
N ARG A 37 57.98 4.80 -9.05
CA ARG A 37 58.23 5.66 -7.91
C ARG A 37 57.19 5.55 -6.83
N ASP A 38 55.89 5.44 -7.20
CA ASP A 38 54.80 5.39 -6.27
C ASP A 38 54.76 4.04 -5.54
N GLU A 39 55.07 2.95 -6.24
CA GLU A 39 55.27 1.64 -5.63
C GLU A 39 56.47 1.64 -4.65
N ALA A 40 57.54 2.32 -5.02
CA ALA A 40 58.71 2.45 -4.14
C ALA A 40 58.35 3.19 -2.84
N LEU A 41 57.54 4.22 -2.93
CA LEU A 41 57.11 5.00 -1.74
C LEU A 41 56.21 4.13 -0.81
N LEU A 42 55.34 3.30 -1.34
CA LEU A 42 54.51 2.38 -0.55
C LEU A 42 55.39 1.36 0.19
N ILE A 43 56.37 0.80 -0.49
CA ILE A 43 57.34 -0.14 0.11
C ILE A 43 58.10 0.49 1.22
N ILE A 44 58.54 1.76 1.05
CA ILE A 44 59.26 2.51 2.08
C ILE A 44 58.35 2.78 3.28
N ALA A 45 57.08 3.12 3.06
CA ALA A 45 56.15 3.34 4.14
C ALA A 45 55.96 2.10 5.01
N GLU A 46 55.94 0.90 4.40
CA GLU A 46 55.92 -0.39 5.13
C GLU A 46 57.24 -0.62 5.91
N TRP A 47 58.39 -0.31 5.32
CA TRP A 47 59.64 -0.47 6.01
C TRP A 47 59.77 0.46 7.22
N LEU A 48 59.22 1.69 7.10
CA LEU A 48 59.17 2.62 8.22
C LEU A 48 58.26 2.16 9.35
N LYS A 49 57.21 1.35 9.03
CA LYS A 49 56.25 0.83 9.99
C LYS A 49 56.66 -0.50 10.65
N HIS A 50 57.26 -1.37 9.86
CA HIS A 50 57.50 -2.76 10.26
C HIS A 50 59.01 -3.15 10.29
N GLY A 51 59.90 -2.23 9.97
CA GLY A 51 61.34 -2.47 9.83
C GLY A 51 61.77 -2.93 8.43
N ILE A 52 63.08 -2.79 8.13
CA ILE A 52 63.64 -3.18 6.82
C ILE A 52 63.80 -4.71 6.79
N PRO A 53 63.23 -5.43 5.80
CA PRO A 53 63.39 -6.89 5.72
C PRO A 53 64.83 -7.30 5.40
N THR A 54 65.28 -8.36 6.02
CA THR A 54 66.67 -8.87 5.86
C THR A 54 66.87 -9.71 4.59
N GLY A 55 65.80 -10.08 3.86
CA GLY A 55 65.81 -10.89 2.64
C GLY A 55 65.50 -10.10 1.37
N LYS A 56 65.32 -10.81 0.23
CA LYS A 56 64.81 -10.18 -1.01
C LYS A 56 63.43 -9.60 -0.76
N VAL A 57 63.23 -8.34 -1.15
CA VAL A 57 61.96 -7.64 -1.00
C VAL A 57 60.92 -8.33 -1.89
N ARG A 58 59.88 -8.96 -1.29
CA ARG A 58 58.68 -9.36 -2.01
C ARG A 58 57.75 -8.18 -2.14
N LYS A 59 57.09 -8.05 -3.31
CA LYS A 59 56.04 -7.03 -3.48
C LYS A 59 54.98 -7.17 -2.42
N PRO A 60 54.49 -6.12 -1.80
CA PRO A 60 53.38 -6.18 -0.86
C PRO A 60 52.17 -6.88 -1.53
N ARG A 61 51.49 -7.76 -0.81
CA ARG A 61 50.30 -8.48 -1.32
C ARG A 61 49.20 -7.54 -1.81
N THR A 62 49.12 -6.35 -1.22
CA THR A 62 48.21 -5.27 -1.63
C THR A 62 48.48 -4.72 -3.04
N LEU A 63 49.77 -4.60 -3.42
CA LEU A 63 50.17 -4.17 -4.77
C LEU A 63 49.92 -5.23 -5.84
N GLU A 64 50.06 -6.50 -5.51
CA GLU A 64 49.72 -7.63 -6.40
C GLU A 64 48.20 -7.68 -6.64
N ILE A 65 47.40 -7.44 -5.62
CA ILE A 65 45.92 -7.38 -5.72
C ILE A 65 45.52 -6.17 -6.58
N ALA A 66 46.05 -4.98 -6.35
CA ALA A 66 45.72 -3.77 -7.12
C ALA A 66 46.09 -3.92 -8.61
N ALA A 67 47.27 -4.46 -8.91
CA ALA A 67 47.70 -4.77 -10.28
C ALA A 67 46.81 -5.84 -10.93
N GLY A 68 46.36 -6.82 -10.15
CA GLY A 68 45.43 -7.87 -10.59
C GLY A 68 44.07 -7.30 -10.97
N ILE A 69 43.48 -6.42 -10.16
CA ILE A 69 42.18 -5.76 -10.42
C ILE A 69 42.29 -4.89 -11.69
N GLU A 70 43.36 -4.14 -11.86
CA GLU A 70 43.52 -3.29 -13.03
C GLU A 70 43.63 -4.10 -14.33
N ASN A 71 44.30 -5.24 -14.30
CA ASN A 71 44.37 -6.17 -15.41
C ASN A 71 43.00 -6.80 -15.72
N ILE A 72 42.23 -7.16 -14.70
CA ILE A 72 40.86 -7.67 -14.86
C ILE A 72 39.98 -6.60 -15.49
N MET A 73 40.02 -5.35 -15.01
CA MET A 73 39.26 -4.24 -15.58
C MET A 73 39.66 -3.94 -17.05
N LYS A 74 40.93 -4.03 -17.38
CA LYS A 74 41.42 -3.92 -18.77
C LYS A 74 40.91 -5.06 -19.64
N ALA A 75 40.89 -6.29 -19.13
CA ALA A 75 40.36 -7.45 -19.84
C ALA A 75 38.85 -7.30 -20.11
N ILE A 76 38.06 -6.90 -19.10
CA ILE A 76 36.62 -6.65 -19.22
C ILE A 76 36.33 -5.53 -20.25
N ARG A 77 37.12 -4.45 -20.27
CA ARG A 77 36.95 -3.35 -21.25
C ARG A 77 37.26 -3.75 -22.70
N ARG A 78 38.10 -4.75 -22.92
CA ARG A 78 38.56 -5.19 -24.24
C ARG A 78 37.82 -6.41 -24.78
N ALA A 79 37.16 -7.17 -23.90
CA ALA A 79 36.43 -8.36 -24.27
C ALA A 79 35.06 -8.01 -24.87
N GLU A 80 34.65 -8.67 -25.90
CA GLU A 80 33.27 -8.68 -26.37
C GLU A 80 32.47 -9.60 -25.44
N LEU A 81 31.93 -9.01 -24.37
CA LEU A 81 31.12 -9.72 -23.39
C LEU A 81 29.67 -9.81 -23.85
N ASN A 82 29.13 -11.01 -23.82
CA ASN A 82 27.70 -11.22 -23.98
C ASN A 82 26.98 -11.14 -22.59
N SER A 83 25.64 -11.20 -22.60
CA SER A 83 24.83 -11.12 -21.40
C SER A 83 25.12 -12.22 -20.37
N ASP A 84 25.46 -13.43 -20.83
CA ASP A 84 25.78 -14.57 -19.94
C ASP A 84 27.13 -14.37 -19.23
N ASP A 85 28.11 -13.80 -19.93
CA ASP A 85 29.42 -13.47 -19.35
C ASP A 85 29.27 -12.39 -18.28
N ALA A 86 28.45 -11.37 -18.53
CA ALA A 86 28.17 -10.33 -17.56
C ALA A 86 27.49 -10.90 -16.31
N LEU A 87 26.53 -11.81 -16.47
CA LEU A 87 25.86 -12.49 -15.37
C LEU A 87 26.83 -13.37 -14.54
N ARG A 88 27.75 -14.08 -15.17
CA ARG A 88 28.77 -14.86 -14.48
C ARG A 88 29.70 -14.00 -13.63
N ILE A 89 30.11 -12.83 -14.16
CA ILE A 89 30.91 -11.86 -13.42
C ILE A 89 30.15 -11.34 -12.19
N VAL A 90 28.88 -10.96 -12.36
CA VAL A 90 28.01 -10.50 -11.27
C VAL A 90 27.83 -11.59 -10.22
N GLN A 91 27.58 -12.85 -10.64
CA GLN A 91 27.42 -13.97 -9.71
C GLN A 91 28.71 -14.21 -8.89
N LEU A 92 29.85 -14.14 -9.51
CA LEU A 92 31.15 -14.31 -8.86
C LEU A 92 31.44 -13.21 -7.83
N LEU A 93 30.99 -11.98 -8.09
CA LEU A 93 31.08 -10.86 -7.13
C LEU A 93 30.10 -11.04 -5.96
N LYS A 94 28.90 -11.60 -6.21
CA LYS A 94 27.92 -11.95 -5.17
C LYS A 94 28.44 -13.06 -4.24
N ASP A 95 28.97 -14.14 -4.81
CA ASP A 95 29.51 -15.27 -4.05
C ASP A 95 30.63 -14.85 -3.09
N ARG A 96 31.28 -13.73 -3.41
CA ARG A 96 32.30 -13.10 -2.57
C ARG A 96 31.76 -12.03 -1.62
N ASN A 97 30.45 -11.83 -1.54
CA ASN A 97 29.79 -10.76 -0.76
C ASN A 97 30.35 -9.35 -1.03
N LEU A 98 30.77 -9.08 -2.28
CA LEU A 98 31.32 -7.76 -2.69
C LEU A 98 30.25 -6.85 -3.25
N ILE A 99 29.13 -7.40 -3.71
CA ILE A 99 27.98 -6.66 -4.22
C ILE A 99 26.68 -7.34 -3.76
N ASP A 100 25.68 -6.54 -3.46
CA ASP A 100 24.32 -6.99 -3.17
C ASP A 100 23.39 -6.49 -4.30
N ILE A 101 23.61 -7.01 -5.51
CA ILE A 101 22.79 -6.70 -6.68
C ILE A 101 22.01 -7.96 -7.06
N ASN A 102 20.70 -7.87 -7.15
CA ASN A 102 19.91 -8.89 -7.79
C ASN A 102 20.16 -8.81 -9.29
N ALA A 103 20.77 -9.86 -9.87
CA ALA A 103 21.02 -9.92 -11.30
C ALA A 103 19.69 -9.86 -12.05
N VAL A 104 19.56 -8.91 -12.98
CA VAL A 104 18.39 -8.79 -13.86
C VAL A 104 18.32 -10.01 -14.76
N LYS A 105 17.18 -10.69 -14.79
CA LYS A 105 16.96 -11.83 -15.70
C LYS A 105 17.11 -11.34 -17.14
N PRO A 106 17.96 -11.97 -17.99
CA PRO A 106 18.18 -11.52 -19.38
C PRO A 106 16.86 -11.41 -20.14
N GLY A 107 16.67 -10.30 -20.86
CA GLY A 107 15.53 -10.08 -21.74
C GLY A 107 14.23 -9.63 -21.08
N LYS A 108 14.07 -9.72 -19.76
CA LYS A 108 12.79 -9.38 -19.08
C LYS A 108 12.62 -7.90 -18.72
N GLY A 109 13.70 -7.15 -18.51
CA GLY A 109 13.64 -5.70 -18.27
C GLY A 109 13.44 -4.84 -19.52
N THR A 110 13.41 -5.44 -20.70
CA THR A 110 13.26 -4.75 -22.00
C THR A 110 11.82 -4.64 -22.48
N VAL A 111 10.87 -5.29 -21.78
CA VAL A 111 9.43 -5.18 -22.09
C VAL A 111 8.92 -3.76 -21.86
N LEU A 112 7.88 -3.36 -22.58
CA LEU A 112 7.21 -2.10 -22.31
C LEU A 112 6.56 -2.14 -20.93
N PHE A 113 6.65 -1.03 -20.23
CA PHE A 113 6.14 -0.97 -18.85
C PHE A 113 4.61 -1.11 -18.82
N SER A 114 3.91 -0.58 -19.82
CA SER A 114 2.47 -0.74 -19.99
C SER A 114 2.06 -2.20 -20.15
N GLU A 115 2.74 -2.96 -21.02
CA GLU A 115 2.49 -4.39 -21.24
C GLU A 115 2.74 -5.21 -19.98
N PHE A 116 3.84 -4.90 -19.27
CA PHE A 116 4.15 -5.55 -18.00
C PHE A 116 3.11 -5.26 -16.91
N LEU A 117 2.57 -4.04 -16.86
CA LEU A 117 1.49 -3.66 -15.95
C LEU A 117 0.18 -4.38 -16.27
N GLU A 118 -0.15 -4.55 -17.55
CA GLU A 118 -1.34 -5.30 -17.98
C GLU A 118 -1.26 -6.76 -17.53
N GLU A 119 -0.16 -7.45 -17.79
CA GLU A 119 0.08 -8.83 -17.33
C GLU A 119 0.05 -8.91 -15.80
N PHE A 120 0.66 -7.93 -15.12
CA PHE A 120 0.73 -7.88 -13.66
C PHE A 120 -0.65 -7.78 -12.99
N TRP A 121 -1.59 -7.06 -13.60
CA TRP A 121 -2.95 -6.88 -13.07
C TRP A 121 -4.00 -7.78 -13.71
N ASP A 122 -3.63 -8.67 -14.65
CA ASP A 122 -4.52 -9.71 -15.14
C ASP A 122 -4.79 -10.74 -14.02
N TYR A 123 -6.08 -10.86 -13.64
CA TYR A 123 -6.43 -11.71 -12.50
C TYR A 123 -6.09 -13.19 -12.71
N ASP A 124 -6.25 -13.69 -13.94
CA ASP A 124 -6.13 -15.10 -14.24
C ASP A 124 -4.70 -15.48 -14.69
N ALA A 125 -3.93 -14.53 -15.24
CA ALA A 125 -2.59 -14.76 -15.79
C ALA A 125 -1.44 -14.28 -14.87
N SER A 126 -1.68 -13.34 -13.97
CA SER A 126 -0.64 -12.68 -13.18
C SER A 126 0.10 -13.62 -12.22
N PRO A 127 1.44 -13.71 -12.32
CA PRO A 127 2.25 -14.43 -11.33
C PRO A 127 2.13 -13.82 -9.92
N TYR A 128 2.04 -12.50 -9.82
CA TYR A 128 1.84 -11.78 -8.56
C TYR A 128 0.51 -12.15 -7.88
N ILE A 129 -0.58 -12.16 -8.64
CA ILE A 129 -1.90 -12.52 -8.11
C ILE A 129 -1.89 -13.98 -7.64
N ARG A 130 -1.32 -14.89 -8.44
CA ARG A 130 -1.19 -16.31 -8.08
C ARG A 130 -0.38 -16.51 -6.79
N GLU A 131 0.74 -15.80 -6.65
CA GLU A 131 1.56 -15.81 -5.44
C GLU A 131 0.77 -15.32 -4.22
N LYS A 132 0.07 -14.20 -4.34
CA LYS A 132 -0.76 -13.66 -3.26
C LYS A 132 -1.84 -14.62 -2.81
N LEU A 133 -2.55 -15.24 -3.75
CA LEU A 133 -3.59 -16.22 -3.45
C LEU A 133 -3.00 -17.49 -2.79
N ALA A 134 -1.85 -17.97 -3.25
CA ALA A 134 -1.15 -19.11 -2.66
C ALA A 134 -0.73 -18.86 -1.20
N HIS A 135 -0.37 -17.62 -0.87
CA HIS A 135 -0.06 -17.20 0.51
C HIS A 135 -1.30 -16.86 1.36
N GLY A 136 -2.51 -17.13 0.87
CA GLY A 136 -3.75 -16.91 1.61
C GLY A 136 -4.21 -15.45 1.67
N HIS A 137 -3.61 -14.55 0.88
CA HIS A 137 -4.10 -13.18 0.77
C HIS A 137 -5.36 -13.13 -0.09
N SER A 138 -6.36 -12.35 0.34
CA SER A 138 -7.55 -12.10 -0.47
C SER A 138 -7.29 -10.97 -1.47
N ILE A 139 -7.22 -11.29 -2.75
CA ILE A 139 -7.24 -10.33 -3.84
C ILE A 139 -8.37 -10.72 -4.79
N GLY A 140 -9.31 -9.81 -5.05
CA GLY A 140 -10.50 -10.10 -5.86
C GLY A 140 -10.39 -9.54 -7.27
N LYS A 141 -11.17 -10.11 -8.20
CA LYS A 141 -11.27 -9.65 -9.61
C LYS A 141 -11.57 -8.16 -9.72
N ARG A 142 -12.42 -7.64 -8.83
CA ARG A 142 -12.73 -6.22 -8.78
C ARG A 142 -11.50 -5.34 -8.55
N HIS A 143 -10.57 -5.75 -7.68
CA HIS A 143 -9.34 -4.99 -7.42
C HIS A 143 -8.46 -4.90 -8.68
N CYS A 144 -8.32 -6.02 -9.37
CA CYS A 144 -7.58 -6.09 -10.63
C CYS A 144 -8.25 -5.23 -11.72
N TYR A 145 -9.57 -5.33 -11.86
CA TYR A 145 -10.33 -4.49 -12.79
C TYR A 145 -10.17 -2.98 -12.51
N GLU A 146 -10.27 -2.56 -11.25
CA GLU A 146 -10.06 -1.17 -10.86
C GLU A 146 -8.60 -0.72 -11.09
N SER A 147 -7.63 -1.62 -10.94
CA SER A 147 -6.22 -1.35 -11.25
C SER A 147 -6.00 -1.20 -12.74
N MET A 148 -6.56 -2.08 -13.56
CA MET A 148 -6.54 -1.98 -15.02
C MET A 148 -7.21 -0.68 -15.52
N SER A 149 -8.34 -0.30 -14.94
CA SER A 149 -9.00 0.96 -15.28
C SER A 149 -8.11 2.18 -14.99
N ARG A 150 -7.38 2.18 -13.86
CA ARG A 150 -6.41 3.25 -13.54
C ARG A 150 -5.17 3.19 -14.42
N LEU A 151 -4.71 1.98 -14.78
CA LEU A 151 -3.62 1.78 -15.72
C LEU A 151 -3.95 2.45 -17.04
N ASN A 152 -5.07 2.07 -17.67
CA ASN A 152 -5.47 2.57 -18.97
C ASN A 152 -5.71 4.10 -18.98
N LYS A 153 -6.26 4.62 -17.88
CA LYS A 153 -6.58 6.05 -17.79
C LYS A 153 -5.38 6.94 -17.51
N TYR A 154 -4.41 6.48 -16.70
CA TYR A 154 -3.36 7.35 -16.19
C TYR A 154 -1.95 6.88 -16.53
N TRP A 155 -1.64 5.60 -16.38
CA TRP A 155 -0.29 5.07 -16.56
C TRP A 155 0.05 4.88 -18.03
N GLN A 156 -0.84 4.29 -18.80
CA GLN A 156 -0.63 4.04 -20.23
C GLN A 156 -0.33 5.32 -20.99
N PRO A 157 -1.11 6.42 -20.87
CA PRO A 157 -0.78 7.67 -21.54
C PRO A 157 0.56 8.29 -21.14
N ALA A 158 1.00 8.07 -19.90
CA ALA A 158 2.23 8.67 -19.37
C ALA A 158 3.50 7.85 -19.67
N PHE A 159 3.37 6.53 -19.82
CA PHE A 159 4.51 5.60 -19.90
C PHE A 159 4.43 4.60 -21.05
N ASN A 160 3.59 4.84 -22.07
CA ASN A 160 3.31 3.89 -23.15
C ASN A 160 4.58 3.36 -23.83
N ASP A 161 5.53 4.25 -24.14
CA ASP A 161 6.77 3.93 -24.88
C ASP A 161 7.98 3.66 -23.96
N ARG A 162 7.76 3.62 -22.64
CA ARG A 162 8.83 3.43 -21.67
C ARG A 162 9.05 1.95 -21.37
N ARG A 163 10.31 1.55 -21.33
CA ARG A 163 10.68 0.19 -20.93
C ARG A 163 10.68 0.07 -19.40
N LEU A 164 10.33 -1.11 -18.89
CA LEU A 164 10.27 -1.40 -17.46
C LEU A 164 11.56 -0.99 -16.71
N ASN A 165 12.73 -1.32 -17.26
CA ASN A 165 14.03 -1.00 -16.68
C ASN A 165 14.46 0.48 -16.83
N SER A 166 13.72 1.29 -17.59
CA SER A 166 14.00 2.70 -17.79
C SER A 166 13.22 3.63 -16.86
N ILE A 167 12.29 3.07 -16.07
CA ILE A 167 11.50 3.86 -15.15
C ILE A 167 12.33 4.22 -13.92
N THR A 168 12.47 5.52 -13.69
CA THR A 168 13.24 6.07 -12.57
C THR A 168 12.32 6.62 -11.47
N ARG A 169 12.89 6.82 -10.28
CA ARG A 169 12.18 7.51 -9.18
C ARG A 169 11.76 8.93 -9.57
N GLN A 170 12.58 9.62 -10.38
CA GLN A 170 12.25 10.97 -10.83
C GLN A 170 11.02 10.96 -11.75
N ASP A 171 10.92 10.01 -12.67
CA ASP A 171 9.75 9.85 -13.53
C ASP A 171 8.48 9.65 -12.69
N LEU A 172 8.53 8.79 -11.66
CA LEU A 172 7.40 8.53 -10.77
C LEU A 172 7.00 9.76 -9.96
N LYS A 173 7.98 10.54 -9.50
CA LYS A 173 7.74 11.80 -8.78
C LYS A 173 7.07 12.83 -9.70
N GLU A 174 7.58 13.04 -10.89
CA GLU A 174 7.01 13.96 -11.88
C GLU A 174 5.60 13.53 -12.27
N PHE A 175 5.38 12.25 -12.51
CA PHE A 175 4.06 11.71 -12.78
C PHE A 175 3.09 11.96 -11.63
N SER A 176 3.50 11.73 -10.39
CA SER A 176 2.64 11.98 -9.24
C SER A 176 2.27 13.46 -9.06
N LEU A 177 3.20 14.37 -9.35
CA LEU A 177 2.97 15.81 -9.34
C LEU A 177 2.02 16.23 -10.46
N SER A 178 2.19 15.70 -11.68
CA SER A 178 1.28 15.98 -12.80
C SER A 178 -0.17 15.57 -12.50
N LEU A 179 -0.38 14.47 -11.76
CA LEU A 179 -1.72 14.07 -11.31
C LEU A 179 -2.32 15.10 -10.34
N ALA A 180 -1.49 15.71 -9.47
CA ALA A 180 -1.92 16.75 -8.55
C ALA A 180 -2.24 18.06 -9.30
N ASP A 181 -1.41 18.46 -10.26
CA ASP A 181 -1.62 19.64 -11.11
C ASP A 181 -2.92 19.52 -11.93
N ASN A 182 -3.29 18.29 -12.32
CA ASN A 182 -4.58 17.98 -12.95
C ASN A 182 -5.77 17.94 -11.96
N GLY A 183 -5.58 18.35 -10.72
CA GLY A 183 -6.65 18.52 -9.73
C GLY A 183 -7.16 17.22 -9.10
N LEU A 184 -6.42 16.11 -9.18
CA LEU A 184 -6.83 14.87 -8.54
C LEU A 184 -6.71 14.98 -7.02
N ALA A 185 -7.70 14.48 -6.29
CA ALA A 185 -7.62 14.41 -4.83
C ALA A 185 -6.48 13.46 -4.37
N SER A 186 -5.79 13.82 -3.28
CA SER A 186 -4.65 13.07 -2.71
C SER A 186 -4.90 11.56 -2.58
N ALA A 187 -6.07 11.16 -2.09
CA ALA A 187 -6.44 9.74 -1.98
C ALA A 187 -6.56 9.05 -3.35
N THR A 188 -6.95 9.77 -4.41
CA THR A 188 -7.02 9.26 -5.77
C THR A 188 -5.63 9.12 -6.35
N ILE A 189 -4.76 10.12 -6.18
CA ILE A 189 -3.36 10.07 -6.60
C ILE A 189 -2.67 8.85 -5.99
N ASN A 190 -2.79 8.67 -4.68
CA ASN A 190 -2.19 7.51 -4.01
C ASN A 190 -2.69 6.16 -4.56
N LYS A 191 -3.98 6.06 -4.91
CA LYS A 191 -4.53 4.85 -5.54
C LYS A 191 -4.03 4.64 -6.97
N VAL A 192 -3.86 5.72 -7.73
CA VAL A 192 -3.26 5.65 -9.07
C VAL A 192 -1.81 5.22 -8.95
N MET A 193 -1.02 5.88 -8.09
CA MET A 193 0.37 5.56 -7.86
C MET A 193 0.57 4.11 -7.42
N ALA A 194 -0.28 3.59 -6.53
CA ALA A 194 -0.21 2.20 -6.04
C ALA A 194 -0.25 1.16 -7.17
N VAL A 195 -0.90 1.44 -8.30
CA VAL A 195 -0.98 0.51 -9.44
C VAL A 195 0.42 0.21 -10.01
N GLY A 196 1.20 1.25 -10.32
CA GLY A 196 2.54 1.07 -10.88
C GLY A 196 3.60 0.78 -9.83
N THR A 197 3.53 1.43 -8.65
CA THR A 197 4.54 1.23 -7.60
C THR A 197 4.53 -0.19 -7.02
N THR A 198 3.35 -0.81 -6.85
CA THR A 198 3.26 -2.22 -6.43
C THR A 198 3.91 -3.15 -7.46
N CYS A 199 3.66 -2.90 -8.74
CA CYS A 199 4.24 -3.65 -9.84
C CYS A 199 5.77 -3.50 -9.90
N LEU A 200 6.29 -2.26 -9.84
CA LEU A 200 7.73 -1.98 -9.90
C LEU A 200 8.48 -2.58 -8.69
N SER A 201 7.94 -2.45 -7.48
CA SER A 201 8.51 -3.08 -6.29
C SER A 201 8.53 -4.60 -6.39
N TRP A 202 7.49 -5.22 -6.96
CA TRP A 202 7.48 -6.65 -7.22
C TRP A 202 8.48 -7.03 -8.32
N ALA A 203 8.55 -6.26 -9.41
CA ALA A 203 9.51 -6.47 -10.49
C ALA A 203 10.97 -6.43 -9.99
N PHE A 204 11.29 -5.54 -9.06
CA PHE A 204 12.60 -5.50 -8.41
C PHE A 204 12.86 -6.79 -7.60
N ARG A 205 11.93 -7.22 -6.76
CA ARG A 205 12.07 -8.44 -5.94
C ARG A 205 12.24 -9.70 -6.78
N GLU A 206 11.57 -9.75 -7.94
CA GLU A 206 11.67 -10.86 -8.88
C GLU A 206 12.86 -10.75 -9.86
N GLY A 207 13.69 -9.70 -9.73
CA GLY A 207 14.88 -9.51 -10.54
C GLY A 207 14.61 -9.11 -12.00
N PHE A 208 13.46 -8.47 -12.29
CA PHE A 208 13.19 -7.89 -13.61
C PHE A 208 13.91 -6.56 -13.80
N ILE A 209 14.11 -5.81 -12.72
CA ILE A 209 14.85 -4.54 -12.69
C ILE A 209 15.91 -4.58 -11.59
N SER A 210 16.99 -3.82 -11.77
CA SER A 210 18.17 -3.85 -10.88
C SER A 210 18.04 -2.96 -9.64
N SER A 211 17.09 -2.04 -9.62
CA SER A 211 16.83 -1.13 -8.49
C SER A 211 15.34 -0.88 -8.35
N ASP A 212 14.88 -0.65 -7.11
CA ASP A 212 13.48 -0.30 -6.86
C ASP A 212 13.28 1.23 -6.97
N PRO A 213 12.63 1.72 -8.04
CA PRO A 213 12.42 3.16 -8.22
C PRO A 213 11.35 3.73 -7.27
N THR A 214 10.67 2.88 -6.50
CA THR A 214 9.57 3.31 -5.62
C THR A 214 10.06 3.72 -4.24
N VAL A 215 11.30 3.38 -3.88
CA VAL A 215 11.87 3.69 -2.56
C VAL A 215 11.93 5.19 -2.32
N GLY A 216 11.37 5.63 -1.19
CA GLY A 216 11.35 7.02 -0.77
C GLY A 216 10.38 7.91 -1.55
N LEU A 217 9.42 7.37 -2.29
CA LEU A 217 8.28 8.14 -2.79
C LEU A 217 7.36 8.52 -1.63
N ALA A 218 7.04 9.80 -1.52
CA ALA A 218 6.09 10.30 -0.54
C ALA A 218 4.65 10.07 -1.00
N SER A 219 3.78 9.69 -0.08
CA SER A 219 2.35 9.68 -0.32
C SER A 219 1.76 11.09 -0.17
N PHE A 220 0.75 11.40 -0.96
CA PHE A 220 0.00 12.64 -0.83
C PHE A 220 -0.90 12.58 0.40
N THR A 221 -0.84 13.63 1.23
CA THR A 221 -1.73 13.84 2.36
C THR A 221 -2.80 14.87 1.98
N GLY A 222 -3.98 14.74 2.53
CA GLY A 222 -5.07 15.69 2.26
C GLY A 222 -6.28 15.39 3.13
N GLU A 223 -7.15 16.36 3.25
CA GLU A 223 -8.38 16.19 3.99
C GLU A 223 -9.27 15.13 3.34
N THR A 224 -9.72 14.18 4.14
CA THR A 224 -10.73 13.22 3.72
C THR A 224 -12.10 13.88 3.86
N LYS A 225 -12.83 14.05 2.77
CA LYS A 225 -14.22 14.54 2.84
C LYS A 225 -15.03 13.61 3.76
N LYS A 226 -15.50 14.15 4.87
CA LYS A 226 -16.43 13.43 5.77
C LYS A 226 -17.71 13.12 5.02
N ARG A 227 -18.23 11.91 5.17
CA ARG A 227 -19.53 11.54 4.58
C ARG A 227 -20.64 12.14 5.40
N GLY A 228 -21.67 12.63 4.73
CA GLY A 228 -22.86 13.09 5.41
C GLY A 228 -23.63 11.94 6.08
N VAL A 229 -24.22 12.27 7.20
CA VAL A 229 -25.09 11.37 7.97
C VAL A 229 -26.43 12.10 8.19
N LEU A 230 -27.52 11.37 8.16
CA LEU A 230 -28.85 11.93 8.46
C LEU A 230 -28.98 12.15 9.97
N THR A 231 -29.77 13.17 10.34
CA THR A 231 -30.26 13.29 11.72
C THR A 231 -31.35 12.25 12.01
N PRO A 232 -31.67 11.96 13.28
CA PRO A 232 -32.77 11.07 13.62
C PRO A 232 -34.11 11.49 13.00
N GLN A 233 -34.38 12.80 13.01
CA GLN A 233 -35.60 13.41 12.46
C GLN A 233 -35.67 13.22 10.95
N GLU A 234 -34.58 13.49 10.24
CA GLU A 234 -34.50 13.26 8.78
C GLU A 234 -34.68 11.77 8.43
N ALA A 235 -34.06 10.86 9.20
CA ALA A 235 -34.24 9.43 8.99
C ALA A 235 -35.70 9.02 9.23
N GLN A 236 -36.36 9.55 10.25
CA GLN A 236 -37.78 9.30 10.53
C GLN A 236 -38.65 9.78 9.37
N VAL A 237 -38.47 11.01 8.90
CA VAL A 237 -39.23 11.57 7.75
C VAL A 237 -38.97 10.71 6.50
N LEU A 238 -37.75 10.32 6.24
CA LEU A 238 -37.37 9.50 5.09
C LEU A 238 -38.05 8.14 5.09
N PHE A 239 -38.10 7.43 6.23
CA PHE A 239 -38.77 6.13 6.31
C PHE A 239 -40.30 6.24 6.35
N ALA A 240 -40.86 7.41 6.64
CA ALA A 240 -42.30 7.70 6.55
C ALA A 240 -42.71 8.15 5.14
N SER A 241 -41.76 8.54 4.25
CA SER A 241 -42.03 8.97 2.89
C SER A 241 -42.33 7.82 1.92
N CYS A 242 -42.74 8.15 0.71
CA CYS A 242 -42.93 7.16 -0.34
C CYS A 242 -41.61 6.73 -0.95
N TRP A 243 -41.46 5.44 -1.19
CA TRP A 243 -40.31 4.85 -1.89
C TRP A 243 -40.78 4.18 -3.18
N LYS A 244 -40.05 4.43 -4.26
CA LYS A 244 -40.36 3.85 -5.58
C LYS A 244 -40.06 2.35 -5.66
N ASP A 245 -39.12 1.85 -4.86
CA ASP A 245 -38.71 0.46 -4.87
C ASP A 245 -38.68 -0.11 -3.44
N LYS A 246 -39.47 -1.13 -3.18
CA LYS A 246 -39.56 -1.82 -1.88
C LYS A 246 -38.22 -2.41 -1.44
N ARG A 247 -37.38 -2.85 -2.40
CA ARG A 247 -36.04 -3.41 -2.13
C ARG A 247 -35.13 -2.32 -1.60
N ALA A 248 -35.15 -1.13 -2.20
CA ALA A 248 -34.35 0.02 -1.75
C ALA A 248 -34.78 0.50 -0.35
N TYR A 249 -36.11 0.56 -0.08
CA TYR A 249 -36.64 0.83 1.25
C TYR A 249 -36.15 -0.17 2.27
N THR A 250 -36.39 -1.48 2.03
CA THR A 250 -36.05 -2.55 2.95
C THR A 250 -34.54 -2.66 3.19
N ALA A 251 -33.71 -2.47 2.14
CA ALA A 251 -32.26 -2.45 2.25
C ALA A 251 -31.77 -1.28 3.12
N SER A 252 -32.36 -0.08 2.93
CA SER A 252 -32.02 1.10 3.71
C SER A 252 -32.43 0.96 5.17
N LEU A 253 -33.63 0.43 5.44
CA LEU A 253 -34.12 0.19 6.78
C LEU A 253 -33.25 -0.85 7.50
N LEU A 254 -32.89 -1.95 6.83
CA LEU A 254 -31.99 -2.95 7.37
C LEU A 254 -30.60 -2.37 7.67
N ALA A 255 -30.00 -1.64 6.74
CA ALA A 255 -28.69 -1.04 6.94
C ALA A 255 -28.70 0.02 8.04
N CYS A 256 -29.77 0.81 8.16
CA CYS A 256 -29.98 1.80 9.23
C CYS A 256 -30.02 1.15 10.62
N THR A 257 -30.67 -0.03 10.76
CA THR A 257 -30.88 -0.71 12.03
C THR A 257 -29.82 -1.75 12.42
N THR A 258 -28.94 -2.12 11.50
CA THR A 258 -27.90 -3.16 11.71
C THR A 258 -26.49 -2.72 11.39
N GLY A 259 -26.31 -1.62 10.67
CA GLY A 259 -25.00 -1.17 10.20
C GLY A 259 -24.36 -2.06 9.12
N MET A 260 -25.11 -2.91 8.42
CA MET A 260 -24.61 -3.79 7.38
C MET A 260 -24.05 -3.03 6.17
N ARG A 261 -23.06 -3.65 5.51
CA ARG A 261 -22.54 -3.14 4.23
C ARG A 261 -23.48 -3.52 3.08
N SER A 262 -23.54 -2.70 2.02
CA SER A 262 -24.40 -2.98 0.86
C SER A 262 -24.20 -4.38 0.26
N GLY A 263 -22.96 -4.85 0.16
CA GLY A 263 -22.69 -6.20 -0.34
C GLY A 263 -23.18 -7.32 0.59
N GLU A 264 -23.17 -7.09 1.91
CA GLU A 264 -23.73 -8.02 2.90
C GLU A 264 -25.27 -8.06 2.81
N VAL A 265 -25.90 -6.89 2.63
CA VAL A 265 -27.36 -6.80 2.42
C VAL A 265 -27.77 -7.54 1.15
N LEU A 266 -27.09 -7.29 0.03
CA LEU A 266 -27.40 -7.95 -1.25
C LEU A 266 -27.20 -9.47 -1.23
N ALA A 267 -26.30 -9.98 -0.37
CA ALA A 267 -26.01 -11.41 -0.28
C ALA A 267 -27.03 -12.22 0.54
N LEU A 268 -27.98 -11.54 1.19
CA LEU A 268 -28.91 -12.21 2.12
C LEU A 268 -29.87 -13.16 1.40
N LYS A 269 -30.05 -14.32 2.04
CA LYS A 269 -31.02 -15.33 1.69
C LYS A 269 -32.01 -15.56 2.83
N ARG A 270 -33.15 -16.18 2.56
CA ARG A 270 -34.15 -16.43 3.58
C ARG A 270 -33.62 -17.22 4.79
N GLU A 271 -32.72 -18.17 4.56
CA GLU A 271 -32.07 -18.98 5.59
C GLU A 271 -31.18 -18.17 6.57
N ASP A 272 -30.85 -16.92 6.24
CA ASP A 272 -30.10 -16.03 7.09
C ASP A 272 -30.98 -15.35 8.14
N ILE A 273 -32.29 -15.34 7.94
CA ILE A 273 -33.27 -14.67 8.81
C ILE A 273 -33.67 -15.59 9.97
N GLY A 274 -33.12 -15.34 11.15
CA GLY A 274 -33.57 -15.94 12.39
C GLY A 274 -34.76 -15.19 13.03
N GLU A 275 -35.15 -15.58 14.23
CA GLU A 275 -36.28 -14.95 14.94
C GLU A 275 -35.92 -13.54 15.42
N ARG A 276 -34.77 -13.40 16.09
CA ARG A 276 -34.27 -12.12 16.65
C ARG A 276 -32.87 -11.77 16.20
N VAL A 277 -32.32 -12.54 15.28
CA VAL A 277 -30.95 -12.35 14.77
C VAL A 277 -30.91 -12.57 13.27
N LEU A 278 -30.00 -11.87 12.61
CA LEU A 278 -29.67 -12.06 11.20
C LEU A 278 -28.24 -12.59 11.11
N ASN A 279 -28.04 -13.65 10.32
CA ASN A 279 -26.74 -14.26 10.10
C ASN A 279 -26.07 -13.62 8.88
N ILE A 280 -24.93 -12.98 9.06
CA ILE A 280 -24.17 -12.39 7.96
C ILE A 280 -23.04 -13.36 7.60
N ARG A 281 -23.29 -14.21 6.61
CA ARG A 281 -22.37 -15.27 6.17
C ARG A 281 -21.64 -14.91 4.89
N HIS A 282 -22.22 -14.03 4.07
CA HIS A 282 -21.76 -13.73 2.72
C HIS A 282 -21.77 -12.23 2.43
N SER A 283 -21.10 -11.87 1.36
CA SER A 283 -21.13 -10.55 0.73
C SER A 283 -21.17 -10.74 -0.78
N TRP A 284 -21.98 -9.96 -1.47
CA TRP A 284 -22.08 -9.98 -2.92
C TRP A 284 -21.25 -8.90 -3.58
N SER A 285 -20.60 -9.25 -4.67
CA SER A 285 -19.91 -8.33 -5.58
C SER A 285 -20.25 -8.70 -7.02
N ALA A 286 -20.54 -7.73 -7.87
CA ALA A 286 -20.81 -7.99 -9.28
C ALA A 286 -19.64 -8.66 -10.04
N TYR A 287 -18.41 -8.46 -9.54
CA TYR A 287 -17.21 -9.02 -10.15
C TYR A 287 -16.81 -10.39 -9.59
N ASP A 288 -16.96 -10.56 -8.28
CA ASP A 288 -16.48 -11.76 -7.57
C ASP A 288 -17.63 -12.72 -7.21
N GLY A 289 -18.88 -12.33 -7.45
CA GLY A 289 -20.06 -13.10 -7.04
C GLY A 289 -20.25 -13.12 -5.52
N LEU A 290 -20.80 -14.24 -5.03
CA LEU A 290 -21.01 -14.51 -3.61
C LEU A 290 -19.66 -14.90 -2.96
N LYS A 291 -19.26 -14.19 -1.92
CA LYS A 291 -18.00 -14.41 -1.20
C LYS A 291 -18.16 -14.21 0.30
N SER A 292 -17.17 -14.64 1.07
CA SER A 292 -17.10 -14.34 2.50
C SER A 292 -17.14 -12.83 2.77
N PRO A 293 -17.63 -12.38 3.92
CA PRO A 293 -17.58 -10.98 4.31
C PRO A 293 -16.14 -10.42 4.26
N LYS A 294 -16.01 -9.11 4.06
CA LYS A 294 -14.69 -8.44 3.87
C LYS A 294 -13.62 -8.80 4.91
N ASN A 295 -14.02 -9.21 6.11
CA ASN A 295 -13.12 -9.58 7.21
C ASN A 295 -12.93 -11.10 7.34
N GLY A 296 -13.53 -11.90 6.45
CA GLY A 296 -13.44 -13.37 6.47
C GLY A 296 -14.33 -14.05 7.51
N GLU A 297 -14.96 -13.29 8.42
CA GLU A 297 -15.72 -13.84 9.54
C GLU A 297 -17.24 -13.65 9.36
N ALA A 298 -17.99 -14.74 9.49
CA ALA A 298 -19.43 -14.67 9.66
C ALA A 298 -19.76 -14.05 11.02
N ARG A 299 -20.83 -13.26 11.07
CA ARG A 299 -21.29 -12.65 12.30
C ARG A 299 -22.81 -12.61 12.40
N ARG A 300 -23.29 -12.43 13.60
CA ARG A 300 -24.70 -12.28 13.89
C ARG A 300 -25.00 -10.85 14.33
N VAL A 301 -26.10 -10.28 13.84
CA VAL A 301 -26.57 -8.96 14.24
C VAL A 301 -28.01 -9.07 14.78
N PRO A 302 -28.41 -8.23 15.74
CA PRO A 302 -29.79 -8.18 16.19
C PRO A 302 -30.72 -7.81 15.04
N LEU A 303 -31.88 -8.44 14.98
CA LEU A 303 -32.94 -8.21 13.98
C LEU A 303 -34.22 -7.78 14.68
N LEU A 304 -34.66 -6.57 14.40
CA LEU A 304 -35.92 -6.04 14.92
C LEU A 304 -37.12 -6.72 14.26
N PRO A 305 -38.23 -7.00 14.98
CA PRO A 305 -39.40 -7.71 14.44
C PRO A 305 -40.00 -7.05 13.20
N GLU A 306 -40.04 -5.72 13.16
CA GLU A 306 -40.58 -4.94 12.04
C GLU A 306 -39.71 -5.10 10.79
N VAL A 307 -38.38 -5.06 10.95
CA VAL A 307 -37.43 -5.27 9.85
C VAL A 307 -37.47 -6.70 9.36
N ARG A 308 -37.60 -7.67 10.29
CA ARG A 308 -37.81 -9.08 9.95
C ARG A 308 -39.05 -9.27 9.08
N GLY A 309 -40.19 -8.64 9.47
CA GLY A 309 -41.41 -8.70 8.71
C GLY A 309 -41.21 -8.22 7.26
N LYS A 310 -40.56 -7.09 7.06
CA LYS A 310 -40.23 -6.53 5.73
C LYS A 310 -39.30 -7.43 4.91
N LEU A 311 -38.33 -8.06 5.53
CA LEU A 311 -37.46 -9.02 4.85
C LEU A 311 -38.20 -10.27 4.40
N LEU A 312 -39.10 -10.80 5.23
CA LEU A 312 -39.93 -11.98 4.89
C LEU A 312 -40.95 -11.65 3.82
N GLU A 313 -41.57 -10.48 3.87
CA GLU A 313 -42.49 -9.98 2.83
C GLU A 313 -41.75 -9.95 1.48
N LEU A 314 -40.58 -9.32 1.42
CA LEU A 314 -39.75 -9.22 0.22
C LEU A 314 -39.28 -10.60 -0.29
N ALA A 315 -38.86 -11.47 0.62
CA ALA A 315 -38.48 -12.84 0.27
C ALA A 315 -39.66 -13.66 -0.32
N GLY A 316 -40.88 -13.42 0.16
CA GLY A 316 -42.08 -14.03 -0.37
C GLY A 316 -42.51 -13.53 -1.75
N GLU A 317 -42.13 -12.31 -2.11
CA GLU A 317 -42.38 -11.71 -3.43
C GLU A 317 -41.33 -12.12 -4.49
N ASN A 318 -40.29 -12.89 -4.11
CA ASN A 318 -39.21 -13.24 -5.05
C ASN A 318 -39.77 -14.19 -6.15
N PRO A 319 -39.75 -13.77 -7.43
CA PRO A 319 -40.29 -14.57 -8.55
C PRO A 319 -39.48 -15.83 -8.83
N HIS A 320 -38.26 -15.93 -8.26
CA HIS A 320 -37.33 -17.06 -8.45
C HIS A 320 -37.40 -18.10 -7.34
N GLY A 321 -38.37 -17.96 -6.42
CA GLY A 321 -38.54 -18.87 -5.28
C GLY A 321 -37.91 -18.37 -3.98
N SER A 322 -38.33 -19.00 -2.87
CA SER A 322 -37.99 -18.53 -1.51
C SER A 322 -36.52 -18.75 -1.13
N ASP A 323 -35.80 -19.63 -1.82
CA ASP A 323 -34.41 -19.97 -1.52
C ASP A 323 -33.40 -19.03 -2.20
N GLY A 324 -33.89 -18.10 -3.04
CA GLY A 324 -33.13 -17.09 -3.72
C GLY A 324 -32.66 -15.95 -2.81
N PHE A 325 -32.06 -14.95 -3.43
CA PHE A 325 -31.67 -13.70 -2.73
C PHE A 325 -32.92 -12.94 -2.29
N ILE A 326 -32.95 -12.43 -1.06
CA ILE A 326 -34.04 -11.58 -0.56
C ILE A 326 -34.20 -10.34 -1.44
N PHE A 327 -33.07 -9.72 -1.76
CA PHE A 327 -33.02 -8.56 -2.66
C PHE A 327 -32.85 -9.07 -4.10
N TYR A 328 -33.89 -9.71 -4.61
CA TYR A 328 -33.90 -10.38 -5.92
C TYR A 328 -33.75 -9.40 -7.09
N GLY A 329 -33.06 -9.83 -8.13
CA GLY A 329 -32.93 -9.16 -9.42
C GLY A 329 -33.78 -9.83 -10.50
N ASN A 330 -33.43 -9.58 -11.77
CA ASN A 330 -34.07 -10.21 -12.92
C ASN A 330 -33.62 -11.66 -13.14
N LEU A 331 -32.51 -12.07 -12.56
CA LEU A 331 -31.91 -13.39 -12.68
C LEU A 331 -31.93 -14.12 -11.33
N ALA A 332 -32.18 -15.42 -11.32
CA ALA A 332 -32.28 -16.22 -10.11
C ALA A 332 -30.94 -16.34 -9.35
N ASP A 333 -29.84 -16.37 -10.08
CA ASP A 333 -28.48 -16.54 -9.57
C ASP A 333 -27.81 -15.24 -9.07
N LYS A 334 -28.49 -14.08 -9.21
CA LYS A 334 -27.95 -12.77 -8.86
C LYS A 334 -28.97 -11.93 -8.08
N PRO A 335 -28.51 -11.20 -7.03
CA PRO A 335 -29.37 -10.22 -6.41
C PRO A 335 -29.60 -9.03 -7.35
N VAL A 336 -30.48 -8.13 -6.95
CA VAL A 336 -30.71 -6.86 -7.63
C VAL A 336 -29.41 -6.08 -7.79
N ASP A 337 -29.26 -5.33 -8.88
CA ASP A 337 -28.11 -4.48 -9.05
C ASP A 337 -28.03 -3.43 -7.91
N ARG A 338 -26.83 -3.19 -7.46
CA ARG A 338 -26.57 -2.23 -6.37
C ARG A 338 -27.05 -0.83 -6.69
N SER A 339 -27.07 -0.43 -7.96
CA SER A 339 -27.56 0.87 -8.40
C SER A 339 -29.03 1.06 -8.03
N VAL A 340 -29.88 0.05 -8.16
CA VAL A 340 -31.32 0.14 -7.82
C VAL A 340 -31.51 0.56 -6.37
N ILE A 341 -30.73 0.01 -5.45
CA ILE A 341 -30.78 0.37 -4.03
C ILE A 341 -30.27 1.80 -3.80
N LEU A 342 -29.19 2.19 -4.48
CA LEU A 342 -28.62 3.54 -4.38
C LEU A 342 -29.55 4.58 -4.95
N ASP A 343 -30.09 4.35 -6.14
CA ASP A 343 -30.95 5.27 -6.85
C ASP A 343 -32.29 5.42 -6.11
N GLY A 344 -32.81 4.32 -5.57
CA GLY A 344 -34.00 4.37 -4.72
C GLY A 344 -33.81 5.20 -3.45
N LEU A 345 -32.65 5.09 -2.79
CA LEU A 345 -32.30 5.94 -1.65
C LEU A 345 -32.16 7.42 -2.07
N GLN A 346 -31.44 7.69 -3.15
CA GLN A 346 -31.24 9.06 -3.63
C GLN A 346 -32.55 9.71 -4.03
N TRP A 347 -33.43 8.96 -4.69
CA TRP A 347 -34.76 9.43 -5.04
C TRP A 347 -35.57 9.80 -3.79
N ALA A 348 -35.62 8.89 -2.79
CA ALA A 348 -36.36 9.13 -1.55
C ALA A 348 -35.83 10.35 -0.77
N LEU A 349 -34.49 10.53 -0.74
CA LEU A 349 -33.85 11.72 -0.14
C LEU A 349 -34.25 13.00 -0.87
N SER A 350 -34.27 12.98 -2.22
CA SER A 350 -34.67 14.11 -3.02
C SER A 350 -36.13 14.49 -2.82
N ASP A 351 -37.01 13.49 -2.67
CA ASP A 351 -38.45 13.64 -2.43
C ASP A 351 -38.75 14.44 -1.15
N ILE A 352 -37.92 14.24 -0.12
CA ILE A 352 -37.99 14.99 1.14
C ILE A 352 -37.07 16.23 1.19
N GLY A 353 -36.58 16.70 0.03
CA GLY A 353 -35.79 17.93 -0.10
C GLY A 353 -34.31 17.81 0.32
N ILE A 354 -33.78 16.62 0.50
CA ILE A 354 -32.37 16.41 0.89
C ILE A 354 -31.49 16.18 -0.35
N ASN A 355 -30.54 17.08 -0.59
CA ASN A 355 -29.53 16.90 -1.64
C ASN A 355 -28.43 15.93 -1.14
N ALA A 356 -28.56 14.66 -1.50
CA ALA A 356 -27.63 13.61 -1.12
C ALA A 356 -26.19 13.86 -1.61
N GLN A 357 -26.03 14.39 -2.83
CA GLN A 357 -24.72 14.65 -3.43
C GLN A 357 -23.98 15.79 -2.70
N ALA A 358 -24.66 16.89 -2.45
CA ALA A 358 -24.08 18.04 -1.75
C ALA A 358 -23.64 17.69 -0.33
N ARG A 359 -24.41 16.82 0.36
CA ARG A 359 -24.12 16.33 1.72
C ARG A 359 -23.20 15.11 1.75
N GLY A 360 -22.84 14.54 0.62
CA GLY A 360 -22.02 13.31 0.56
C GLY A 360 -22.72 12.08 1.15
N ILE A 361 -24.08 12.04 1.10
CA ILE A 361 -24.87 10.92 1.61
C ILE A 361 -24.92 9.80 0.56
N VAL A 362 -24.50 8.61 0.95
CA VAL A 362 -24.51 7.38 0.13
C VAL A 362 -25.07 6.23 0.97
N PHE A 363 -25.35 5.07 0.34
CA PHE A 363 -25.87 3.93 1.10
C PHE A 363 -25.02 3.56 2.33
N HIS A 364 -23.69 3.70 2.23
CA HIS A 364 -22.80 3.45 3.35
C HIS A 364 -22.96 4.44 4.53
N SER A 365 -23.63 5.58 4.32
CA SER A 365 -23.97 6.53 5.38
C SER A 365 -24.89 5.92 6.44
N TRP A 366 -25.70 4.90 6.11
CA TRP A 366 -26.47 4.15 7.08
C TRP A 366 -25.61 3.44 8.13
N ARG A 367 -24.46 2.93 7.71
CA ARG A 367 -23.52 2.31 8.64
C ARG A 367 -22.87 3.35 9.58
N HIS A 368 -22.61 4.55 9.08
CA HIS A 368 -22.17 5.68 9.91
C HIS A 368 -23.28 6.09 10.88
N TYR A 369 -24.51 6.19 10.38
CA TYR A 369 -25.69 6.49 11.21
C TYR A 369 -25.85 5.47 12.34
N TYR A 370 -25.89 4.19 12.02
CA TYR A 370 -25.98 3.11 13.01
C TYR A 370 -24.84 3.19 14.05
N ALA A 371 -23.61 3.32 13.60
CA ALA A 371 -22.45 3.36 14.48
C ALA A 371 -22.52 4.57 15.44
N ALA A 372 -22.87 5.77 14.93
CA ALA A 372 -23.04 6.96 15.74
C ALA A 372 -24.17 6.79 16.78
N ARG A 373 -25.36 6.33 16.35
CA ARG A 373 -26.51 6.14 17.27
C ARG A 373 -26.24 5.07 18.36
N MET A 374 -25.51 4.02 18.02
CA MET A 374 -25.18 2.97 18.97
C MET A 374 -24.01 3.34 19.89
N ALA A 375 -23.08 4.18 19.43
CA ALA A 375 -21.98 4.67 20.26
C ALA A 375 -22.46 5.51 21.46
N ASP A 376 -23.58 6.22 21.30
CA ASP A 376 -24.21 6.98 22.38
C ASP A 376 -24.78 6.10 23.51
N ARG A 377 -24.98 4.79 23.26
CA ARG A 377 -25.65 3.86 24.15
C ARG A 377 -24.82 2.63 24.53
N MET A 378 -23.73 2.36 23.83
CA MET A 378 -22.90 1.16 24.01
C MET A 378 -21.42 1.50 23.88
N THR A 379 -20.57 0.64 24.47
CA THR A 379 -19.12 0.80 24.31
C THR A 379 -18.68 0.57 22.87
N ALA A 380 -17.67 1.31 22.43
CA ALA A 380 -17.07 1.21 21.09
C ALA A 380 -16.75 -0.24 20.67
N ASP A 381 -16.24 -1.06 21.59
CA ASP A 381 -15.90 -2.46 21.33
C ASP A 381 -17.13 -3.32 20.99
N LYS A 382 -18.25 -3.12 21.68
CA LYS A 382 -19.49 -3.84 21.39
C LYS A 382 -20.04 -3.46 20.02
N VAL A 383 -20.06 -2.17 19.69
CA VAL A 383 -20.54 -1.70 18.38
C VAL A 383 -19.62 -2.15 17.27
N SER A 384 -18.30 -2.12 17.47
CA SER A 384 -17.30 -2.61 16.50
C SER A 384 -17.47 -4.09 16.16
N ARG A 385 -17.76 -4.94 17.15
CA ARG A 385 -18.05 -6.38 16.94
C ARG A 385 -19.32 -6.59 16.10
N ILE A 386 -20.40 -5.88 16.40
CA ILE A 386 -21.67 -5.99 15.64
C ILE A 386 -21.45 -5.49 14.20
N THR A 387 -20.80 -4.36 14.01
CA THR A 387 -20.57 -3.79 12.70
C THR A 387 -19.43 -4.48 11.94
N GLY A 388 -18.52 -5.21 12.63
CA GLY A 388 -17.35 -5.86 12.02
C GLY A 388 -16.27 -4.86 11.64
N HIS A 389 -15.92 -3.90 12.52
CA HIS A 389 -14.75 -3.05 12.37
C HIS A 389 -13.53 -3.69 13.05
N LYS A 390 -12.39 -3.80 12.32
CA LYS A 390 -11.16 -4.40 12.88
C LYS A 390 -10.31 -3.44 13.70
N SER A 391 -10.50 -2.13 13.59
CA SER A 391 -9.72 -1.16 14.34
C SER A 391 -10.62 -0.14 15.03
N ARG A 392 -10.21 0.23 16.25
CA ARG A 392 -10.85 1.27 17.04
C ARG A 392 -10.80 2.63 16.36
N ALA A 393 -9.67 2.97 15.74
CA ALA A 393 -9.50 4.22 15.00
C ALA A 393 -10.50 4.38 13.83
N ILE A 394 -10.83 3.28 13.13
CA ILE A 394 -11.86 3.31 12.09
C ILE A 394 -13.24 3.56 12.71
N PHE A 395 -13.53 2.95 13.86
CA PHE A 395 -14.79 3.16 14.58
C PHE A 395 -14.88 4.60 15.14
N GLU A 396 -13.84 5.12 15.74
CA GLU A 396 -13.77 6.49 16.26
C GLU A 396 -14.05 7.52 15.16
N GLY A 397 -13.53 7.33 13.94
CA GLY A 397 -13.88 8.15 12.78
C GLY A 397 -15.36 8.08 12.37
N TYR A 398 -16.11 7.04 12.79
CA TYR A 398 -17.56 6.95 12.58
C TYR A 398 -18.35 7.57 13.73
N ALA A 399 -17.82 7.53 14.95
CA ALA A 399 -18.44 8.07 16.15
C ALA A 399 -18.21 9.58 16.32
N ASP A 400 -17.30 10.17 15.55
CA ASP A 400 -16.84 11.57 15.67
C ASP A 400 -17.83 12.62 15.12
N HIS A 401 -19.10 12.26 15.03
CA HIS A 401 -20.20 13.18 14.72
C HIS A 401 -20.86 13.62 16.02
N ILE A 402 -20.26 14.61 16.68
CA ILE A 402 -20.92 15.33 17.77
C ILE A 402 -22.10 16.10 17.16
N THR A 403 -23.32 15.68 17.48
CA THR A 403 -24.53 16.39 17.10
C THR A 403 -24.83 17.49 18.14
N GLU A 404 -25.67 18.46 17.78
CA GLU A 404 -26.19 19.47 18.73
C GLU A 404 -26.88 18.83 19.95
N GLU A 405 -27.54 17.67 19.74
CA GLU A 405 -28.18 16.89 20.79
C GLU A 405 -27.17 16.30 21.78
N ASN A 406 -26.04 15.79 21.26
CA ASN A 406 -24.94 15.29 22.10
C ASN A 406 -24.30 16.41 22.91
N LEU A 407 -24.14 17.61 22.34
CA LEU A 407 -23.64 18.78 23.05
C LEU A 407 -24.61 19.21 24.17
N ALA A 408 -25.92 19.20 23.91
CA ALA A 408 -26.94 19.51 24.93
C ALA A 408 -26.96 18.47 26.05
N GLU A 409 -26.79 17.16 25.74
CA GLU A 409 -26.72 16.09 26.74
C GLU A 409 -25.44 16.20 27.59
N VAL A 410 -24.28 16.46 26.98
CA VAL A 410 -23.01 16.72 27.69
C VAL A 410 -23.15 17.97 28.55
N GLY A 411 -23.83 19.00 28.07
CA GLY A 411 -24.12 20.21 28.88
C GLY A 411 -24.97 19.92 30.10
N LYS A 412 -25.99 19.07 30.00
CA LYS A 412 -26.81 18.64 31.15
C LYS A 412 -25.99 17.85 32.18
N ILE A 413 -25.23 16.84 31.68
CA ILE A 413 -24.34 16.04 32.54
C ILE A 413 -23.29 16.93 33.21
N GLY A 414 -22.72 17.88 32.48
CA GLY A 414 -21.79 18.87 32.99
C GLY A 414 -22.40 19.74 34.11
N ALA A 415 -23.64 20.19 33.92
CA ALA A 415 -24.37 20.94 34.93
C ALA A 415 -24.64 20.10 36.19
N GLU A 416 -24.97 18.82 36.05
CA GLU A 416 -25.17 17.91 37.20
C GLU A 416 -23.85 17.63 37.93
N VAL A 417 -22.77 17.35 37.21
CA VAL A 417 -21.47 17.01 37.82
C VAL A 417 -20.79 18.22 38.47
N PHE A 418 -20.85 19.38 37.82
CA PHE A 418 -20.14 20.59 38.21
C PHE A 418 -21.01 21.66 38.83
N GLY A 419 -22.33 21.49 38.88
CA GLY A 419 -23.27 22.48 39.37
C GLY A 419 -22.97 22.99 40.76
N ASN A 420 -22.51 22.10 41.66
CA ASN A 420 -22.12 22.45 43.02
C ASN A 420 -20.87 23.34 43.11
N ILE A 421 -19.97 23.23 42.11
CA ILE A 421 -18.73 24.03 42.00
C ILE A 421 -19.02 25.40 41.41
N LEU A 422 -20.02 25.47 40.54
CA LEU A 422 -20.41 26.68 39.85
C LEU A 422 -21.39 27.60 40.63
N GLN A 423 -21.76 27.23 41.84
CA GLN A 423 -22.50 28.11 42.73
C GLN A 423 -21.57 29.23 43.24
N PHE A 424 -21.34 30.22 42.37
CA PHE A 424 -20.73 31.47 42.80
C PHE A 424 -21.70 32.14 43.83
N ARG A 425 -21.22 32.39 45.06
CA ARG A 425 -21.95 33.21 46.03
C ARG A 425 -22.35 34.52 45.36
N LYS A 426 -23.63 34.71 45.08
CA LYS A 426 -24.18 36.02 44.83
C LYS A 426 -24.07 36.76 46.17
N GLY A 427 -23.23 37.78 46.22
CA GLY A 427 -23.31 38.79 47.27
C GLY A 427 -22.14 38.77 48.28
N ALA A 428 -21.27 39.72 48.18
CA ALA A 428 -20.91 40.66 49.23
C ALA A 428 -20.76 42.03 48.60
#